data_44c43f702d5eea39541b68ccb06db489
#
_entry.id   44c43f702d5eea39541b68ccb06db489
#
_cell.length_a   1.000
_cell.length_b   1.000
_cell.length_c   1.000
_cell.angle_alpha   90.00
_cell.angle_beta   90.00
_cell.angle_gamma   90.00
#
_symmetry.space_group_name_H-M   'P 1'
#
loop_
_entity.id
_entity.type
_entity.pdbx_description
1 polymer ?
#
loop_
_entity_poly.entity_id
_entity_poly.type
_entity_poly.pdbx_seq_one_letter_code
_entity_poly.pdbx_strand_id
1 'polypeptide(L)'
;MNYFRGLNTVTLAFFISGLSVFCSAQDDHTILLYTFATGTGKVVKDLSGKGNNGKFAGEKLSWGKGKFDGGLVFGGNGPRDHIVVPDSESLWLKDGLTVEMWVYLNFWSTAGGTGETKEKSYKVGPQSAGRTVLRLTTDEKDWGNAALTSNTDIPTKSWHHLAGTYDTKSGQAKVYLDGKLDGKIKIGGTIISNNDMLWLGRGQGPFLDGRMDEVRISNIARTEDEIRTLMDQGIEGVLAVSPKRKLTSTWGYLKVRR
;
A
#
# COMPACT_ATOMS: atom_id res chain seq x y z
N MET A 1 -68.88 -40.16 25.09
CA MET A 1 -67.57 -40.21 25.82
C MET A 1 -66.46 -40.35 24.72
N ASN A 2 -65.97 -39.19 24.24
CA ASN A 2 -65.08 -39.12 23.13
C ASN A 2 -63.67 -38.82 23.62
N TYR A 3 -62.76 -39.77 23.42
CA TYR A 3 -61.33 -39.57 23.70
C TYR A 3 -60.63 -39.04 22.44
N PHE A 4 -60.21 -37.79 22.48
CA PHE A 4 -59.27 -37.22 21.48
C PHE A 4 -57.84 -37.61 21.91
N ARG A 5 -57.16 -38.38 21.02
CA ARG A 5 -55.71 -38.60 21.11
C ARG A 5 -55.01 -37.50 20.37
N GLY A 6 -54.25 -36.68 21.07
CA GLY A 6 -53.38 -35.70 20.48
C GLY A 6 -52.14 -36.38 19.83
N LEU A 7 -51.88 -36.07 18.59
CA LEU A 7 -50.65 -36.45 17.88
C LEU A 7 -49.59 -35.39 18.19
N ASN A 8 -48.58 -35.79 18.94
CA ASN A 8 -47.38 -34.93 19.12
C ASN A 8 -46.51 -35.08 17.87
N THR A 9 -46.48 -34.04 17.05
CA THR A 9 -45.54 -33.93 15.92
C THR A 9 -44.20 -33.47 16.46
N VAL A 10 -43.20 -34.36 16.54
CA VAL A 10 -41.83 -34.03 16.85
C VAL A 10 -41.21 -33.52 15.57
N THR A 11 -41.00 -32.20 15.49
CA THR A 11 -40.25 -31.58 14.41
C THR A 11 -38.75 -31.74 14.67
N LEU A 12 -38.12 -32.67 13.94
CA LEU A 12 -36.68 -32.89 13.98
C LEU A 12 -36.01 -31.77 13.15
N ALA A 13 -35.46 -30.78 13.85
CA ALA A 13 -34.68 -29.74 13.21
C ALA A 13 -33.30 -30.32 12.84
N PHE A 14 -33.06 -30.59 11.57
CA PHE A 14 -31.73 -30.89 11.03
C PHE A 14 -30.85 -29.62 11.11
N PHE A 15 -29.95 -29.57 12.08
CA PHE A 15 -28.84 -28.63 12.06
C PHE A 15 -27.82 -29.11 11.02
N ILE A 16 -27.93 -28.58 9.81
CA ILE A 16 -26.83 -28.68 8.84
C ILE A 16 -25.74 -27.72 9.36
N SER A 17 -24.77 -28.28 10.06
CA SER A 17 -23.52 -27.58 10.34
C SER A 17 -22.74 -27.45 9.00
N GLY A 18 -23.11 -26.45 8.23
CA GLY A 18 -22.32 -26.03 7.09
C GLY A 18 -20.96 -25.58 7.57
N LEU A 19 -19.95 -26.44 7.46
CA LEU A 19 -18.56 -26.01 7.47
C LEU A 19 -18.39 -25.08 6.29
N SER A 20 -18.61 -23.78 6.51
CA SER A 20 -18.21 -22.75 5.55
C SER A 20 -16.69 -22.79 5.50
N VAL A 21 -16.15 -23.44 4.49
CA VAL A 21 -14.75 -23.26 4.09
C VAL A 21 -14.66 -21.79 3.70
N PHE A 22 -14.28 -20.95 4.67
CA PHE A 22 -13.98 -19.54 4.43
C PHE A 22 -12.71 -19.48 3.56
N CYS A 23 -12.89 -19.54 2.25
CA CYS A 23 -11.85 -19.14 1.33
C CYS A 23 -11.57 -17.66 1.60
N SER A 24 -10.50 -17.43 2.34
CA SER A 24 -10.00 -16.11 2.63
C SER A 24 -9.46 -15.51 1.34
N ALA A 25 -10.27 -14.71 0.67
CA ALA A 25 -9.75 -13.78 -0.33
C ALA A 25 -9.03 -12.62 0.39
N GLN A 26 -8.03 -12.95 1.21
CA GLN A 26 -7.01 -11.98 1.57
C GLN A 26 -6.23 -11.77 0.29
N ASP A 27 -6.01 -10.51 -0.08
CA ASP A 27 -5.13 -10.18 -1.19
C ASP A 27 -3.69 -10.54 -0.78
N ASP A 28 -3.28 -11.79 -1.05
CA ASP A 28 -1.97 -12.33 -0.68
C ASP A 28 -0.82 -11.59 -1.37
N HIS A 29 -1.15 -10.78 -2.37
CA HIS A 29 -0.19 -9.96 -3.10
C HIS A 29 0.12 -8.62 -2.43
N THR A 30 -0.66 -8.18 -1.46
CA THR A 30 -0.34 -6.98 -0.66
C THR A 30 0.68 -7.34 0.41
N ILE A 31 1.84 -6.70 0.36
CA ILE A 31 3.01 -6.98 1.21
C ILE A 31 3.14 -5.97 2.34
N LEU A 32 2.74 -4.73 2.10
CA LEU A 32 2.73 -3.66 3.08
C LEU A 32 1.50 -2.79 2.84
N LEU A 33 0.82 -2.40 3.93
CA LEU A 33 -0.41 -1.63 3.87
C LEU A 33 -0.50 -0.67 5.06
N TYR A 34 -0.35 0.63 4.81
CA TYR A 34 -0.42 1.68 5.84
C TYR A 34 -1.53 2.69 5.53
N THR A 35 -2.51 2.81 6.43
CA THR A 35 -3.57 3.84 6.34
C THR A 35 -3.24 5.09 7.16
N PHE A 36 -2.28 5.00 8.08
CA PHE A 36 -1.96 6.06 9.05
C PHE A 36 -3.14 6.56 9.91
N ALA A 37 -4.31 5.94 9.83
CA ALA A 37 -5.53 6.39 10.50
C ALA A 37 -5.47 6.37 12.04
N THR A 38 -4.65 5.49 12.64
CA THR A 38 -4.60 5.32 14.10
C THR A 38 -3.82 6.42 14.84
N GLY A 39 -2.96 7.16 14.17
CA GLY A 39 -2.40 8.42 14.61
C GLY A 39 -1.70 8.50 15.98
N THR A 40 -1.14 7.39 16.51
CA THR A 40 -0.56 7.39 17.86
C THR A 40 0.79 6.68 17.95
N GLY A 41 1.66 7.17 18.84
CA GLY A 41 2.98 6.57 19.09
C GLY A 41 3.98 6.82 17.95
N LYS A 42 5.01 5.97 17.89
CA LYS A 42 6.11 6.05 16.91
C LYS A 42 6.22 4.79 16.03
N VAL A 43 5.16 4.01 15.95
CA VAL A 43 5.08 2.79 15.14
C VAL A 43 3.90 2.89 14.19
N VAL A 44 4.16 2.65 12.91
CA VAL A 44 3.14 2.49 11.89
C VAL A 44 2.82 1.01 11.76
N LYS A 45 1.58 0.65 12.01
CA LYS A 45 1.13 -0.75 11.93
C LYS A 45 0.89 -1.15 10.47
N ASP A 46 1.49 -2.26 10.08
CA ASP A 46 1.21 -2.92 8.81
C ASP A 46 -0.12 -3.70 8.87
N LEU A 47 -1.05 -3.35 8.00
CA LEU A 47 -2.37 -3.98 7.90
C LEU A 47 -2.41 -5.11 6.86
N SER A 48 -1.32 -5.37 6.13
CA SER A 48 -1.24 -6.46 5.14
C SER A 48 -1.23 -7.86 5.78
N GLY A 49 -0.91 -7.94 7.07
CA GLY A 49 -0.72 -9.21 7.78
C GLY A 49 0.68 -9.82 7.61
N LYS A 50 1.59 -9.17 6.87
CA LYS A 50 2.98 -9.63 6.68
C LYS A 50 3.91 -9.17 7.80
N GLY A 51 3.47 -8.25 8.67
CA GLY A 51 4.23 -7.80 9.83
C GLY A 51 5.31 -6.75 9.54
N ASN A 52 5.26 -6.10 8.40
CA ASN A 52 6.19 -5.05 7.97
C ASN A 52 5.90 -3.71 8.69
N ASN A 53 5.87 -3.71 10.01
CA ASN A 53 5.63 -2.50 10.79
C ASN A 53 6.76 -1.49 10.63
N GLY A 54 6.40 -0.22 10.41
CA GLY A 54 7.33 0.89 10.31
C GLY A 54 7.60 1.57 11.64
N LYS A 55 8.79 2.13 11.80
CA LYS A 55 9.18 2.95 12.96
C LYS A 55 9.55 4.35 12.52
N PHE A 56 9.16 5.34 13.30
CA PHE A 56 9.57 6.73 13.09
C PHE A 56 11.07 6.88 13.28
N ALA A 57 11.70 7.59 12.35
CA ALA A 57 13.07 8.08 12.44
C ALA A 57 13.10 9.56 12.04
N GLY A 58 14.08 10.31 12.56
CA GLY A 58 14.15 11.76 12.44
C GLY A 58 13.63 12.46 13.67
N GLU A 59 13.54 13.79 13.61
CA GLU A 59 13.31 14.63 14.80
C GLU A 59 11.85 15.10 14.92
N LYS A 60 11.16 15.30 13.78
CA LYS A 60 9.85 15.99 13.72
C LYS A 60 8.73 15.19 13.06
N LEU A 61 9.01 13.94 12.64
CA LEU A 61 7.98 13.08 12.06
C LEU A 61 6.80 12.97 13.01
N SER A 62 5.62 13.31 12.53
CA SER A 62 4.42 13.37 13.37
C SER A 62 3.17 12.92 12.62
N TRP A 63 2.20 12.47 13.38
CA TRP A 63 0.86 12.23 12.88
C TRP A 63 0.17 13.55 12.56
N GLY A 64 -0.65 13.57 11.51
CA GLY A 64 -1.40 14.75 11.10
C GLY A 64 -2.56 14.40 10.19
N LYS A 65 -3.14 15.40 9.55
CA LYS A 65 -4.24 15.20 8.60
C LYS A 65 -3.71 14.60 7.30
N GLY A 66 -4.30 13.47 6.88
CA GLY A 66 -4.03 12.78 5.64
C GLY A 66 -4.89 13.26 4.47
N LYS A 67 -4.87 12.49 3.39
CA LYS A 67 -5.77 12.62 2.24
C LYS A 67 -7.17 12.14 2.61
N PHE A 68 -7.25 11.02 3.33
CA PHE A 68 -8.48 10.49 3.90
C PHE A 68 -8.54 10.91 5.38
N ASP A 69 -8.29 10.04 6.32
CA ASP A 69 -8.40 10.36 7.75
C ASP A 69 -7.10 10.90 8.34
N GLY A 70 -6.21 10.01 8.76
CA GLY A 70 -4.90 10.32 9.29
C GLY A 70 -3.82 10.26 8.22
N GLY A 71 -2.67 10.84 8.51
CA GLY A 71 -1.50 10.82 7.65
C GLY A 71 -0.24 11.12 8.43
N LEU A 72 0.90 11.12 7.76
CA LEU A 72 2.18 11.51 8.34
C LEU A 72 2.69 12.83 7.77
N VAL A 73 3.25 13.66 8.64
CA VAL A 73 3.86 14.95 8.32
C VAL A 73 5.37 14.82 8.46
N PHE A 74 6.08 15.18 7.39
CA PHE A 74 7.53 15.11 7.25
C PHE A 74 8.12 16.51 7.15
N GLY A 75 9.19 16.78 7.85
CA GLY A 75 9.82 18.11 7.95
C GLY A 75 11.02 18.32 7.01
N GLY A 76 11.25 17.44 6.06
CA GLY A 76 12.30 17.57 5.06
C GLY A 76 13.72 17.28 5.56
N ASN A 77 14.71 17.91 4.91
CA ASN A 77 16.13 17.59 5.10
C ASN A 77 16.68 17.96 6.48
N GLY A 78 16.17 19.01 7.13
CA GLY A 78 16.63 19.41 8.45
C GLY A 78 16.37 18.34 9.50
N PRO A 79 15.11 17.96 9.76
CA PRO A 79 14.73 16.92 10.71
C PRO A 79 15.09 15.49 10.29
N ARG A 80 15.32 15.24 9.01
CA ARG A 80 15.59 13.92 8.44
C ARG A 80 14.48 12.89 8.71
N ASP A 81 13.24 13.34 8.67
CA ASP A 81 12.07 12.55 8.98
C ASP A 81 11.81 11.45 7.93
N HIS A 82 11.69 10.24 8.40
CA HIS A 82 11.34 9.09 7.55
C HIS A 82 10.78 7.94 8.39
N ILE A 83 10.18 6.95 7.72
CA ILE A 83 9.84 5.68 8.34
C ILE A 83 10.91 4.67 7.97
N VAL A 84 11.30 3.83 8.93
CA VAL A 84 12.18 2.69 8.74
C VAL A 84 11.36 1.42 8.91
N VAL A 85 11.36 0.55 7.89
CA VAL A 85 10.78 -0.78 7.94
C VAL A 85 11.93 -1.78 7.90
N PRO A 86 12.10 -2.63 8.94
CA PRO A 86 13.12 -3.67 8.94
C PRO A 86 12.99 -4.58 7.72
N ASP A 87 14.11 -5.12 7.25
CA ASP A 87 14.09 -6.10 6.17
C ASP A 87 13.29 -7.35 6.56
N SER A 88 12.59 -7.90 5.59
CA SER A 88 11.91 -9.19 5.67
C SER A 88 11.83 -9.81 4.27
N GLU A 89 11.75 -11.13 4.20
CA GLU A 89 11.63 -11.84 2.91
C GLU A 89 10.39 -11.43 2.11
N SER A 90 9.33 -10.98 2.79
CA SER A 90 8.13 -10.47 2.12
C SER A 90 8.38 -9.21 1.29
N LEU A 91 9.44 -8.45 1.61
CA LEU A 91 9.86 -7.25 0.86
C LEU A 91 10.79 -7.59 -0.33
N TRP A 92 11.04 -8.87 -0.60
CA TRP A 92 11.85 -9.32 -1.73
C TRP A 92 10.97 -9.58 -2.95
N LEU A 93 10.71 -8.54 -3.72
CA LEU A 93 9.71 -8.50 -4.79
C LEU A 93 10.28 -9.01 -6.12
N LYS A 94 10.34 -10.34 -6.30
CA LYS A 94 10.95 -10.98 -7.47
C LYS A 94 10.02 -11.03 -8.68
N ASP A 95 8.74 -11.34 -8.48
CA ASP A 95 7.79 -11.65 -9.56
C ASP A 95 7.12 -10.40 -10.17
N GLY A 96 7.14 -9.32 -9.43
CA GLY A 96 6.55 -8.06 -9.83
C GLY A 96 6.52 -7.05 -8.70
N LEU A 97 6.14 -5.84 -9.01
CA LEU A 97 6.10 -4.73 -8.07
C LEU A 97 4.90 -3.85 -8.36
N THR A 98 4.22 -3.42 -7.33
CA THR A 98 3.46 -2.18 -7.29
C THR A 98 3.79 -1.46 -5.99
N VAL A 99 4.17 -0.20 -6.09
CA VAL A 99 4.26 0.73 -4.96
C VAL A 99 3.39 1.91 -5.28
N GLU A 100 2.49 2.26 -4.36
CA GLU A 100 1.59 3.39 -4.52
C GLU A 100 1.34 4.11 -3.20
N MET A 101 1.07 5.41 -3.29
CA MET A 101 0.90 6.28 -2.15
C MET A 101 0.20 7.58 -2.52
N TRP A 102 -0.44 8.22 -1.54
CA TRP A 102 -0.79 9.62 -1.60
C TRP A 102 0.33 10.48 -1.02
N VAL A 103 0.70 11.53 -1.74
CA VAL A 103 1.68 12.53 -1.28
C VAL A 103 1.12 13.95 -1.40
N TYR A 104 1.51 14.78 -0.43
CA TYR A 104 1.34 16.23 -0.47
C TYR A 104 2.74 16.85 -0.34
N LEU A 105 3.23 17.48 -1.39
CA LEU A 105 4.55 18.07 -1.42
C LEU A 105 4.46 19.56 -1.09
N ASN A 106 5.23 20.02 -0.10
CA ASN A 106 5.35 21.46 0.16
C ASN A 106 6.16 22.13 -0.96
N PHE A 107 7.21 21.46 -1.42
CA PHE A 107 8.03 21.82 -2.57
C PHE A 107 8.74 20.61 -3.13
N TRP A 108 9.29 20.70 -4.32
CA TRP A 108 10.09 19.62 -4.90
C TRP A 108 11.48 19.55 -4.26
N SER A 109 11.90 18.36 -3.86
CA SER A 109 13.28 18.14 -3.44
C SER A 109 14.24 18.32 -4.62
N THR A 110 15.32 19.02 -4.41
CA THR A 110 16.34 19.27 -5.44
C THR A 110 17.27 18.07 -5.68
N ALA A 111 17.20 17.02 -4.87
CA ALA A 111 18.07 15.84 -5.00
C ALA A 111 17.31 14.54 -4.73
N GLY A 112 17.34 13.65 -5.68
CA GLY A 112 17.05 12.20 -5.71
C GLY A 112 15.93 11.66 -4.83
N GLY A 113 14.71 11.63 -5.21
CA GLY A 113 13.51 10.90 -4.77
C GLY A 113 13.30 10.62 -3.28
N THR A 114 12.08 10.89 -2.83
CA THR A 114 11.70 10.87 -1.40
C THR A 114 10.53 9.94 -1.09
N GLY A 115 10.22 9.02 -2.01
CA GLY A 115 9.16 8.01 -1.81
C GLY A 115 9.64 6.78 -1.03
N GLU A 116 9.11 5.63 -1.38
CA GLU A 116 9.55 4.35 -0.85
C GLU A 116 10.85 3.91 -1.52
N THR A 117 11.83 3.57 -0.72
CA THR A 117 13.15 3.15 -1.21
C THR A 117 13.66 1.94 -0.43
N LYS A 118 13.80 0.81 -1.11
CA LYS A 118 14.66 -0.30 -0.70
C LYS A 118 15.92 -0.19 -1.54
N GLU A 119 16.99 0.31 -0.92
CA GLU A 119 18.23 0.71 -1.58
C GLU A 119 18.76 -0.37 -2.53
N LYS A 120 19.11 -0.02 -3.77
CA LYS A 120 19.59 -0.94 -4.79
C LYS A 120 18.69 -2.15 -5.09
N SER A 121 17.41 -2.10 -4.76
CA SER A 121 16.40 -3.08 -5.13
C SER A 121 15.28 -2.39 -5.90
N TYR A 122 14.47 -1.57 -5.23
CA TYR A 122 13.40 -0.80 -5.86
C TYR A 122 13.16 0.54 -5.19
N LYS A 123 12.62 1.48 -5.95
CA LYS A 123 12.21 2.80 -5.50
C LYS A 123 11.06 3.32 -6.33
N VAL A 124 10.04 3.88 -5.67
CA VAL A 124 8.96 4.63 -6.30
C VAL A 124 8.69 5.90 -5.50
N GLY A 125 8.44 7.00 -6.17
CA GLY A 125 8.02 8.23 -5.50
C GLY A 125 8.52 9.51 -6.16
N PRO A 126 8.33 10.67 -5.52
CA PRO A 126 8.79 11.94 -6.04
C PRO A 126 10.31 11.98 -6.20
N GLN A 127 10.78 12.55 -7.28
CA GLN A 127 12.20 12.81 -7.55
C GLN A 127 12.44 14.30 -7.76
N SER A 128 13.71 14.71 -7.80
CA SER A 128 14.12 16.04 -8.25
C SER A 128 13.46 16.40 -9.58
N ALA A 129 13.12 17.65 -9.75
CA ALA A 129 12.30 18.19 -10.85
C ALA A 129 10.81 17.79 -10.76
N GLY A 130 10.32 17.32 -9.60
CA GLY A 130 8.89 17.17 -9.36
C GLY A 130 8.22 16.01 -10.05
N ARG A 131 8.94 14.98 -10.51
CA ARG A 131 8.37 13.86 -11.25
C ARG A 131 8.33 12.58 -10.44
N THR A 132 7.41 11.69 -10.76
CA THR A 132 7.41 10.33 -10.23
C THR A 132 8.53 9.52 -10.87
N VAL A 133 9.33 8.85 -10.08
CA VAL A 133 10.34 7.89 -10.56
C VAL A 133 9.98 6.49 -10.09
N LEU A 134 10.13 5.52 -10.99
CA LEU A 134 10.32 4.11 -10.66
C LEU A 134 11.76 3.75 -11.01
N ARG A 135 12.51 3.20 -10.05
CA ARG A 135 13.87 2.70 -10.27
C ARG A 135 14.02 1.31 -9.69
N LEU A 136 14.72 0.45 -10.41
CA LEU A 136 14.95 -0.95 -10.07
C LEU A 136 16.43 -1.30 -10.18
N THR A 137 16.84 -2.37 -9.50
CA THR A 137 17.96 -3.20 -9.91
C THR A 137 17.42 -4.55 -10.34
N THR A 138 17.76 -5.00 -11.54
CA THR A 138 17.40 -6.33 -12.01
C THR A 138 18.66 -7.13 -12.34
N ASP A 139 18.55 -8.43 -12.55
CA ASP A 139 19.66 -9.28 -13.00
C ASP A 139 20.17 -8.91 -14.42
N GLU A 140 19.40 -8.10 -15.17
CA GLU A 140 19.80 -7.57 -16.48
C GLU A 140 20.24 -6.09 -16.44
N LYS A 141 19.83 -5.32 -15.43
CA LYS A 141 20.07 -3.88 -15.35
C LYS A 141 20.42 -3.44 -13.93
N ASP A 142 21.51 -2.70 -13.80
CA ASP A 142 21.90 -2.09 -12.54
C ASP A 142 21.01 -0.89 -12.16
N TRP A 143 21.16 -0.43 -10.92
CA TRP A 143 20.39 0.67 -10.34
C TRP A 143 20.39 1.97 -11.14
N GLY A 144 21.45 2.24 -11.88
CA GLY A 144 21.59 3.44 -12.71
C GLY A 144 20.79 3.38 -14.02
N ASN A 145 20.62 2.18 -14.56
CA ASN A 145 20.09 1.96 -15.92
C ASN A 145 18.64 1.51 -15.98
N ALA A 146 18.07 1.06 -14.85
CA ALA A 146 16.68 0.62 -14.75
C ALA A 146 15.81 1.69 -14.10
N ALA A 147 15.61 2.82 -14.78
CA ALA A 147 14.81 3.93 -14.25
C ALA A 147 13.79 4.43 -15.27
N LEU A 148 12.58 4.67 -14.81
CA LEU A 148 11.48 5.31 -15.53
C LEU A 148 11.06 6.56 -14.77
N THR A 149 11.00 7.70 -15.46
CA THR A 149 10.48 8.96 -14.91
C THR A 149 9.19 9.32 -15.62
N SER A 150 8.21 9.85 -14.89
CA SER A 150 6.94 10.32 -15.44
C SER A 150 7.13 11.47 -16.44
N ASN A 151 6.15 11.68 -17.31
CA ASN A 151 6.14 12.79 -18.27
C ASN A 151 5.68 14.10 -17.64
N THR A 152 4.82 14.02 -16.63
CA THR A 152 4.16 15.16 -15.98
C THR A 152 4.81 15.46 -14.63
N ASP A 153 4.93 16.74 -14.31
CA ASP A 153 5.38 17.19 -13.00
C ASP A 153 4.25 17.04 -11.96
N ILE A 154 4.59 16.59 -10.75
CA ILE A 154 3.66 16.49 -9.62
C ILE A 154 3.40 17.91 -9.12
N PRO A 155 2.16 18.44 -9.12
CA PRO A 155 1.90 19.73 -8.54
C PRO A 155 2.21 19.76 -7.03
N THR A 156 2.70 20.89 -6.54
CA THR A 156 2.94 21.08 -5.10
C THR A 156 1.73 21.65 -4.38
N LYS A 157 1.68 21.54 -3.06
CA LYS A 157 0.62 22.09 -2.19
C LYS A 157 -0.77 21.52 -2.47
N SER A 158 -0.82 20.31 -3.01
CA SER A 158 -2.03 19.52 -3.23
C SER A 158 -1.71 18.03 -3.05
N TRP A 159 -2.75 17.23 -2.80
CA TRP A 159 -2.61 15.78 -2.71
C TRP A 159 -2.61 15.17 -4.11
N HIS A 160 -1.63 14.32 -4.37
CA HIS A 160 -1.52 13.55 -5.61
C HIS A 160 -1.26 12.08 -5.30
N HIS A 161 -1.87 11.20 -6.07
CA HIS A 161 -1.64 9.77 -6.00
C HIS A 161 -0.54 9.37 -6.98
N LEU A 162 0.50 8.75 -6.46
CA LEU A 162 1.63 8.23 -7.24
C LEU A 162 1.60 6.72 -7.20
N ALA A 163 1.86 6.07 -8.36
CA ALA A 163 2.10 4.64 -8.40
C ALA A 163 3.20 4.30 -9.40
N GLY A 164 3.94 3.23 -9.10
CA GLY A 164 4.89 2.60 -10.00
C GLY A 164 4.64 1.09 -10.02
N THR A 165 4.62 0.48 -11.21
CA THR A 165 4.44 -0.95 -11.38
C THR A 165 5.55 -1.54 -12.24
N TYR A 166 5.94 -2.77 -11.92
CA TYR A 166 6.84 -3.57 -12.74
C TYR A 166 6.34 -5.02 -12.83
N ASP A 167 6.24 -5.54 -14.03
CA ASP A 167 5.92 -6.93 -14.31
C ASP A 167 7.17 -7.63 -14.84
N THR A 168 7.72 -8.53 -14.04
CA THR A 168 8.93 -9.28 -14.35
C THR A 168 8.77 -10.16 -15.60
N LYS A 169 7.58 -10.74 -15.85
CA LYS A 169 7.33 -11.61 -17.00
C LYS A 169 7.42 -10.87 -18.34
N SER A 170 6.83 -9.70 -18.41
CA SER A 170 6.88 -8.85 -19.62
C SER A 170 8.06 -7.89 -19.66
N GLY A 171 8.71 -7.67 -18.50
CA GLY A 171 9.74 -6.63 -18.31
C GLY A 171 9.20 -5.21 -18.36
N GLN A 172 7.88 -5.02 -18.28
CA GLN A 172 7.24 -3.73 -18.44
C GLN A 172 7.19 -2.95 -17.13
N ALA A 173 7.80 -1.77 -17.13
CA ALA A 173 7.67 -0.77 -16.07
C ALA A 173 6.70 0.33 -16.48
N LYS A 174 5.89 0.80 -15.52
CA LYS A 174 4.93 1.90 -15.69
C LYS A 174 4.92 2.81 -14.48
N VAL A 175 4.67 4.11 -14.69
CA VAL A 175 4.38 5.07 -13.63
C VAL A 175 3.05 5.75 -13.88
N TYR A 176 2.36 6.10 -12.80
CA TYR A 176 1.03 6.70 -12.82
C TYR A 176 1.01 7.94 -11.95
N LEU A 177 0.27 8.95 -12.39
CA LEU A 177 -0.09 10.14 -11.63
C LEU A 177 -1.61 10.26 -11.61
N ASP A 178 -2.19 10.37 -10.40
CA ASP A 178 -3.64 10.47 -10.18
C ASP A 178 -4.43 9.39 -10.94
N GLY A 179 -3.96 8.14 -10.81
CA GLY A 179 -4.57 6.96 -11.41
C GLY A 179 -4.46 6.86 -12.93
N LYS A 180 -3.71 7.75 -13.60
CA LYS A 180 -3.52 7.74 -15.06
C LYS A 180 -2.10 7.34 -15.42
N LEU A 181 -1.94 6.48 -16.43
CA LEU A 181 -0.62 6.11 -16.96
C LEU A 181 0.12 7.37 -17.45
N ASP A 182 1.31 7.63 -16.88
CA ASP A 182 2.12 8.83 -17.18
C ASP A 182 3.54 8.51 -17.66
N GLY A 183 3.83 7.25 -17.86
CA GLY A 183 5.08 6.79 -18.47
C GLY A 183 5.19 5.28 -18.46
N LYS A 184 5.89 4.72 -19.47
CA LYS A 184 6.18 3.29 -19.56
C LYS A 184 7.44 3.02 -20.34
N ILE A 185 8.22 2.03 -19.90
CA ILE A 185 9.39 1.50 -20.62
C ILE A 185 9.50 -0.01 -20.41
N LYS A 186 10.28 -0.67 -21.26
CA LYS A 186 10.70 -2.06 -21.03
C LYS A 186 12.07 -2.06 -20.36
N ILE A 187 12.16 -2.57 -19.12
CA ILE A 187 13.41 -2.70 -18.36
C ILE A 187 14.01 -4.10 -18.60
N GLY A 188 13.24 -5.16 -18.36
CA GLY A 188 13.68 -6.56 -18.40
C GLY A 188 14.31 -7.02 -17.10
N GLY A 189 14.43 -8.35 -16.96
CA GLY A 189 15.05 -9.00 -15.81
C GLY A 189 14.19 -9.11 -14.56
N THR A 190 14.73 -9.84 -13.59
CA THR A 190 14.12 -10.07 -12.26
C THR A 190 14.66 -9.08 -11.24
N ILE A 191 13.81 -8.52 -10.39
CA ILE A 191 14.24 -7.57 -9.35
C ILE A 191 15.22 -8.26 -8.39
N ILE A 192 16.37 -7.65 -8.18
CA ILE A 192 17.36 -8.10 -7.22
C ILE A 192 16.92 -7.75 -5.80
N SER A 193 16.85 -8.77 -4.93
CA SER A 193 16.58 -8.60 -3.51
C SER A 193 17.88 -8.38 -2.72
N ASN A 194 17.77 -7.70 -1.59
CA ASN A 194 18.86 -7.51 -0.64
C ASN A 194 18.31 -7.39 0.79
N ASN A 195 19.20 -7.26 1.76
CA ASN A 195 18.86 -7.18 3.19
C ASN A 195 18.75 -5.73 3.70
N ASP A 196 18.71 -4.73 2.81
CA ASP A 196 18.56 -3.35 3.20
C ASP A 196 17.15 -3.09 3.75
N MET A 197 17.06 -2.17 4.69
CA MET A 197 15.79 -1.70 5.21
C MET A 197 15.00 -0.96 4.12
N LEU A 198 13.68 -1.00 4.20
CA LEU A 198 12.82 -0.15 3.40
C LEU A 198 12.62 1.19 4.13
N TRP A 199 12.75 2.29 3.39
CA TRP A 199 12.50 3.64 3.89
C TRP A 199 11.31 4.27 3.17
N LEU A 200 10.45 4.98 3.93
CA LEU A 200 9.39 5.82 3.39
C LEU A 200 9.68 7.27 3.74
N GLY A 201 9.54 8.15 2.77
CA GLY A 201 9.84 9.57 2.92
C GLY A 201 11.34 9.92 2.83
N ARG A 202 12.17 8.98 2.43
CA ARG A 202 13.62 9.16 2.30
C ARG A 202 14.14 8.56 0.99
N GLY A 203 15.03 9.31 0.32
CA GLY A 203 15.86 8.80 -0.76
C GLY A 203 17.32 8.67 -0.35
N GLN A 204 18.24 8.60 -1.33
CA GLN A 204 19.70 8.56 -1.12
C GLN A 204 20.31 9.92 -0.71
N GLY A 205 19.61 10.73 0.00
CA GLY A 205 20.05 12.06 0.43
C GLY A 205 18.88 12.90 0.91
N PRO A 206 17.92 13.26 0.06
CA PRO A 206 16.83 14.12 0.45
C PRO A 206 15.75 13.37 1.23
N PHE A 207 15.07 14.12 2.09
CA PHE A 207 13.93 13.69 2.87
C PHE A 207 12.68 14.42 2.40
N LEU A 208 11.54 13.77 2.49
CA LEU A 208 10.24 14.34 2.13
C LEU A 208 9.96 15.58 2.98
N ASP A 209 9.57 16.67 2.32
CA ASP A 209 8.96 17.82 2.95
C ASP A 209 7.51 17.90 2.51
N GLY A 210 6.61 17.51 3.40
CA GLY A 210 5.21 17.37 3.04
C GLY A 210 4.47 16.36 3.88
N ARG A 211 3.56 15.62 3.24
CA ARG A 211 2.75 14.60 3.90
C ARG A 211 2.64 13.36 3.03
N MET A 212 2.40 12.23 3.69
CA MET A 212 2.16 10.94 3.04
C MET A 212 0.95 10.25 3.66
N ASP A 213 0.18 9.54 2.83
CA ASP A 213 -0.97 8.78 3.24
C ASP A 213 -1.18 7.57 2.32
N GLU A 214 -1.92 6.55 2.80
CA GLU A 214 -2.42 5.42 2.01
C GLU A 214 -1.32 4.69 1.21
N VAL A 215 -0.32 4.15 1.91
CA VAL A 215 0.79 3.42 1.27
C VAL A 215 0.46 1.95 1.08
N ARG A 216 0.59 1.46 -0.17
CA ARG A 216 0.52 0.03 -0.48
C ARG A 216 1.74 -0.42 -1.28
N ILE A 217 2.32 -1.56 -0.88
CA ILE A 217 3.30 -2.31 -1.67
C ILE A 217 2.70 -3.69 -1.99
N SER A 218 2.80 -4.09 -3.26
CA SER A 218 2.36 -5.40 -3.74
C SER A 218 3.47 -6.11 -4.49
N ASN A 219 3.50 -7.45 -4.45
CA ASN A 219 4.47 -8.30 -5.17
C ASN A 219 4.03 -8.66 -6.59
N ILE A 220 3.08 -7.93 -7.14
CA ILE A 220 2.61 -8.02 -8.53
C ILE A 220 2.50 -6.64 -9.16
N ALA A 221 2.50 -6.58 -10.48
CA ALA A 221 2.10 -5.39 -11.23
C ALA A 221 0.57 -5.27 -11.24
N ARG A 222 0.02 -4.35 -10.45
CA ARG A 222 -1.40 -4.04 -10.42
C ARG A 222 -1.86 -3.38 -11.70
N THR A 223 -3.11 -3.62 -12.07
CA THR A 223 -3.75 -2.96 -13.19
C THR A 223 -4.08 -1.50 -12.86
N GLU A 224 -4.30 -0.68 -13.88
CA GLU A 224 -4.70 0.71 -13.72
C GLU A 224 -6.03 0.83 -12.95
N ASP A 225 -6.98 -0.09 -13.16
CA ASP A 225 -8.27 -0.10 -12.45
C ASP A 225 -8.11 -0.45 -10.95
N GLU A 226 -7.20 -1.36 -10.60
CA GLU A 226 -6.89 -1.66 -9.19
C GLU A 226 -6.21 -0.48 -8.49
N ILE A 227 -5.34 0.25 -9.20
CA ILE A 227 -4.70 1.48 -8.71
C ILE A 227 -5.75 2.58 -8.50
N ARG A 228 -6.65 2.80 -9.47
CA ARG A 228 -7.74 3.77 -9.36
C ARG A 228 -8.70 3.43 -8.22
N THR A 229 -9.02 2.15 -8.07
CA THR A 229 -9.92 1.71 -6.99
C THR A 229 -9.37 2.08 -5.62
N LEU A 230 -8.08 1.83 -5.37
CA LEU A 230 -7.46 2.23 -4.11
C LEU A 230 -7.37 3.74 -3.98
N MET A 231 -6.97 4.44 -5.03
CA MET A 231 -6.89 5.89 -5.06
C MET A 231 -8.23 6.56 -4.69
N ASP A 232 -9.35 6.06 -5.24
CA ASP A 232 -10.66 6.69 -5.07
C ASP A 232 -11.32 6.33 -3.73
N GLN A 233 -11.13 5.11 -3.25
CA GLN A 233 -11.82 4.58 -2.07
C GLN A 233 -10.98 4.64 -0.79
N GLY A 234 -9.67 4.81 -0.91
CA GLY A 234 -8.71 4.59 0.16
C GLY A 234 -8.61 3.13 0.58
N ILE A 235 -7.62 2.80 1.38
CA ILE A 235 -7.38 1.44 1.87
C ILE A 235 -8.57 0.94 2.70
N GLU A 236 -9.12 1.77 3.58
CA GLU A 236 -10.26 1.38 4.41
C GLU A 236 -11.51 1.10 3.57
N GLY A 237 -11.77 1.88 2.53
CA GLY A 237 -12.85 1.65 1.58
C GLY A 237 -12.70 0.31 0.86
N VAL A 238 -11.51 0.01 0.34
CA VAL A 238 -11.20 -1.27 -0.31
C VAL A 238 -11.35 -2.45 0.66
N LEU A 239 -10.85 -2.32 1.89
CA LEU A 239 -11.00 -3.36 2.92
C LEU A 239 -12.47 -3.56 3.35
N ALA A 240 -13.28 -2.49 3.39
CA ALA A 240 -14.69 -2.56 3.78
C ALA A 240 -15.56 -3.32 2.79
N VAL A 241 -15.24 -3.30 1.50
CA VAL A 241 -15.97 -4.07 0.46
C VAL A 241 -15.49 -5.51 0.34
N SER A 242 -14.41 -5.88 1.03
CA SER A 242 -13.96 -7.28 1.10
C SER A 242 -15.00 -8.16 1.77
N PRO A 243 -15.35 -9.34 1.21
CA PRO A 243 -16.38 -10.24 1.75
C PRO A 243 -16.23 -10.58 3.23
N LYS A 244 -15.00 -10.60 3.76
CA LYS A 244 -14.71 -10.89 5.17
C LYS A 244 -15.26 -9.84 6.15
N ARG A 245 -15.22 -8.54 5.81
CA ARG A 245 -15.74 -7.48 6.70
C ARG A 245 -17.25 -7.32 6.59
N LYS A 246 -17.86 -7.59 5.43
CA LYS A 246 -19.32 -7.56 5.27
C LYS A 246 -20.04 -8.56 6.18
N LEU A 247 -19.47 -9.75 6.40
CA LEU A 247 -20.08 -10.76 7.29
C LEU A 247 -20.07 -10.34 8.76
N THR A 248 -18.97 -9.75 9.23
CA THR A 248 -18.87 -9.29 10.64
C THR A 248 -19.79 -8.11 10.94
N SER A 249 -19.95 -7.17 10.02
CA SER A 249 -20.85 -6.02 10.19
C SER A 249 -22.32 -6.45 10.13
N THR A 250 -22.69 -7.40 9.26
CA THR A 250 -24.06 -7.92 9.15
C THR A 250 -24.45 -8.72 10.40
N TRP A 251 -23.56 -9.52 10.98
CA TRP A 251 -23.81 -10.23 12.23
C TRP A 251 -23.89 -9.31 13.46
N GLY A 252 -23.13 -8.23 13.49
CA GLY A 252 -23.22 -7.18 14.51
C GLY A 252 -24.59 -6.49 14.49
N TYR A 253 -25.09 -6.17 13.30
CA TYR A 253 -26.40 -5.53 13.14
C TYR A 253 -27.58 -6.45 13.52
N LEU A 254 -27.47 -7.74 13.28
CA LEU A 254 -28.52 -8.74 13.65
C LEU A 254 -28.56 -9.04 15.15
N LYS A 255 -27.44 -8.86 15.88
CA LYS A 255 -27.42 -9.04 17.36
C LYS A 255 -28.00 -7.86 18.14
N VAL A 256 -28.08 -6.67 17.56
CA VAL A 256 -28.64 -5.47 18.23
C VAL A 256 -30.15 -5.37 18.08
N ARG A 257 -30.80 -6.20 17.26
CA ARG A 257 -32.25 -6.21 17.04
C ARG A 257 -33.01 -7.36 17.72
N ARG A 258 -32.45 -7.98 18.76
CA ARG A 258 -33.16 -8.96 19.60
C ARG A 258 -33.25 -8.46 21.02
#